data_f01bcbd457d8a5faac8f90a7a8c18f6b
#
_entry.id   f01bcbd457d8a5faac8f90a7a8c18f6b
#
_cell.length_a   1.000
_cell.length_b   1.000
_cell.length_c   1.000
_cell.angle_alpha   90.00
_cell.angle_beta   90.00
_cell.angle_gamma   90.00
#
_symmetry.space_group_name_H-M   'P 1'
#
loop_
_entity.id
_entity.type
_entity.pdbx_description
1 polymer ?
#
loop_
_entity_poly.entity_id
_entity_poly.type
_entity_poly.pdbx_seq_one_letter_code
_entity_poly.pdbx_strand_id
1 'polypeptide(L)'
;MKIRAFQQVDVFTHTAFLGNPLAVVLDGEGLSEAQMQAFARWTQLSETTFVLPPTPQGAAGGADYRVRIYTPGGELPFAGHPTLGTAHAWRQAGGLPRQPGVMLQECGVGLVRLQKINSPSKDDTKQDRWAFAAPALQRRTLTDKELAPFLTALGLQADEVVTAQHLNNGPSFLALLVYDVDRLLSLEPDHNALKRLGLMVGVAARRHDHPADTTTPLIRRANREARAFAMAQAPKLSNEAMTDQTGLTEPSDLEVRVFTSAVDIPEDPVTGSFNASLAQWLMAENLMPLQYIARQGTMLGRAGLVYVSQDEAGQVWVGGDVVDCIQGQVRL
;
A
#
# COMPACT_ATOMS: atom_id res chain seq x y z
N MET A 1 -33.08 10.65 0.72
CA MET A 1 -32.09 9.75 0.13
C MET A 1 -32.02 10.03 -1.37
N LYS A 2 -30.84 10.32 -1.90
CA LYS A 2 -30.57 10.55 -3.32
C LYS A 2 -29.91 9.28 -3.91
N ILE A 3 -30.22 8.95 -5.15
CA ILE A 3 -29.49 7.90 -5.88
C ILE A 3 -28.16 8.51 -6.36
N ARG A 4 -27.06 7.83 -6.08
CA ARG A 4 -25.70 8.28 -6.39
C ARG A 4 -24.94 7.22 -7.17
N ALA A 5 -24.12 7.62 -8.15
CA ALA A 5 -23.25 6.71 -8.87
C ALA A 5 -22.21 6.11 -7.91
N PHE A 6 -21.98 4.82 -8.06
CA PHE A 6 -21.14 4.01 -7.19
C PHE A 6 -20.27 3.08 -8.01
N GLN A 7 -19.00 2.95 -7.61
CA GLN A 7 -18.09 1.91 -8.10
C GLN A 7 -17.40 1.24 -6.94
N GLN A 8 -17.12 -0.05 -7.08
CA GLN A 8 -16.14 -0.73 -6.24
C GLN A 8 -15.02 -1.21 -7.16
N VAL A 9 -13.84 -0.75 -6.89
CA VAL A 9 -12.63 -1.03 -7.66
C VAL A 9 -11.64 -1.81 -6.82
N ASP A 10 -10.72 -2.51 -7.48
CA ASP A 10 -9.63 -3.23 -6.84
C ASP A 10 -8.31 -2.59 -7.24
N VAL A 11 -7.55 -2.14 -6.26
CA VAL A 11 -6.38 -1.27 -6.47
C VAL A 11 -5.09 -2.05 -6.30
N PHE A 12 -4.04 -1.65 -7.03
CA PHE A 12 -2.74 -2.29 -7.12
C PHE A 12 -2.76 -3.66 -7.80
N THR A 13 -3.72 -3.90 -8.66
CA THR A 13 -3.84 -5.14 -9.43
C THR A 13 -4.47 -4.88 -10.80
N HIS A 14 -4.10 -5.69 -11.78
CA HIS A 14 -4.78 -5.74 -13.07
C HIS A 14 -5.78 -6.91 -13.16
N THR A 15 -5.87 -7.72 -12.10
CA THR A 15 -6.79 -8.86 -12.01
C THR A 15 -7.75 -8.64 -10.85
N ALA A 16 -9.05 -8.67 -11.13
CA ALA A 16 -10.08 -8.46 -10.12
C ALA A 16 -9.94 -9.42 -8.93
N PHE A 17 -10.18 -8.91 -7.74
CA PHE A 17 -10.17 -9.60 -6.44
C PHE A 17 -8.79 -9.95 -5.90
N LEU A 18 -7.71 -9.47 -6.53
CA LEU A 18 -6.34 -9.74 -6.10
C LEU A 18 -5.59 -8.52 -5.55
N GLY A 19 -6.23 -7.36 -5.48
CA GLY A 19 -5.69 -6.11 -4.94
C GLY A 19 -6.29 -5.71 -3.59
N ASN A 20 -6.40 -4.40 -3.37
CA ASN A 20 -7.05 -3.81 -2.22
C ASN A 20 -8.38 -3.15 -2.66
N PRO A 21 -9.54 -3.69 -2.22
CA PRO A 21 -10.84 -3.20 -2.66
C PRO A 21 -11.16 -1.81 -2.08
N LEU A 22 -11.76 -0.95 -2.91
CA LEU A 22 -12.20 0.39 -2.55
C LEU A 22 -13.62 0.64 -3.03
N ALA A 23 -14.49 1.13 -2.14
CA ALA A 23 -15.79 1.68 -2.49
C ALA A 23 -15.67 3.17 -2.83
N VAL A 24 -16.21 3.60 -3.97
CA VAL A 24 -16.19 4.99 -4.44
C VAL A 24 -17.60 5.48 -4.70
N VAL A 25 -18.06 6.45 -3.93
CA VAL A 25 -19.30 7.20 -4.20
C VAL A 25 -18.93 8.42 -5.04
N LEU A 26 -19.35 8.44 -6.31
CA LEU A 26 -18.94 9.43 -7.31
C LEU A 26 -19.66 10.79 -7.19
N ASP A 27 -20.69 10.88 -6.36
CA ASP A 27 -21.43 12.11 -6.03
C ASP A 27 -21.64 12.18 -4.53
N GLY A 28 -20.65 12.70 -3.80
CA GLY A 28 -20.70 12.90 -2.35
C GLY A 28 -21.36 14.21 -1.92
N GLU A 29 -21.73 15.09 -2.87
CA GLU A 29 -22.25 16.42 -2.53
C GLU A 29 -23.56 16.34 -1.73
N GLY A 30 -23.64 17.14 -0.65
CA GLY A 30 -24.79 17.21 0.24
C GLY A 30 -24.90 16.04 1.24
N LEU A 31 -23.96 15.08 1.25
CA LEU A 31 -23.87 14.10 2.34
C LEU A 31 -23.27 14.74 3.58
N SER A 32 -23.86 14.47 4.74
CA SER A 32 -23.24 14.80 6.03
C SER A 32 -22.10 13.84 6.35
N GLU A 33 -21.21 14.27 7.21
CA GLU A 33 -20.12 13.43 7.73
C GLU A 33 -20.65 12.14 8.36
N ALA A 34 -21.73 12.24 9.15
CA ALA A 34 -22.36 11.09 9.77
C ALA A 34 -22.90 10.07 8.74
N GLN A 35 -23.42 10.52 7.60
CA GLN A 35 -23.87 9.63 6.53
C GLN A 35 -22.69 8.95 5.83
N MET A 36 -21.63 9.70 5.53
CA MET A 36 -20.40 9.15 4.93
C MET A 36 -19.79 8.10 5.86
N GLN A 37 -19.65 8.42 7.16
CA GLN A 37 -19.11 7.51 8.15
C GLN A 37 -19.99 6.26 8.35
N ALA A 38 -21.30 6.41 8.36
CA ALA A 38 -22.23 5.30 8.51
C ALA A 38 -22.11 4.33 7.32
N PHE A 39 -22.00 4.87 6.10
CA PHE A 39 -21.82 4.05 4.90
C PHE A 39 -20.47 3.35 4.88
N ALA A 40 -19.38 4.03 5.19
CA ALA A 40 -18.05 3.42 5.29
C ALA A 40 -18.02 2.28 6.32
N ARG A 41 -18.68 2.48 7.47
CA ARG A 41 -18.81 1.45 8.50
C ARG A 41 -19.66 0.26 8.04
N TRP A 42 -20.68 0.49 7.22
CA TRP A 42 -21.54 -0.57 6.68
C TRP A 42 -20.85 -1.40 5.61
N THR A 43 -20.02 -0.79 4.74
CA THR A 43 -19.30 -1.52 3.68
C THR A 43 -18.26 -2.49 4.25
N GLN A 44 -17.73 -2.24 5.44
CA GLN A 44 -16.68 -3.05 6.09
C GLN A 44 -15.39 -3.17 5.24
N LEU A 45 -15.20 -2.28 4.27
CA LEU A 45 -13.92 -2.17 3.54
C LEU A 45 -12.94 -1.37 4.37
N SER A 46 -11.62 -1.54 4.11
CA SER A 46 -10.58 -0.74 4.76
C SER A 46 -10.86 0.76 4.58
N GLU A 47 -11.24 1.18 3.35
CA GLU A 47 -11.68 2.54 3.09
C GLU A 47 -12.85 2.61 2.10
N THR A 48 -13.60 3.72 2.23
CA THR A 48 -14.65 4.16 1.33
C THR A 48 -14.44 5.63 1.02
N THR A 49 -14.53 6.02 -0.24
CA THR A 49 -14.31 7.40 -0.68
C THR A 49 -15.57 8.05 -1.22
N PHE A 50 -15.62 9.38 -1.06
CA PHE A 50 -16.69 10.23 -1.57
C PHE A 50 -16.07 11.34 -2.41
N VAL A 51 -16.41 11.36 -3.71
CA VAL A 51 -15.99 12.40 -4.64
C VAL A 51 -16.87 13.62 -4.48
N LEU A 52 -16.26 14.78 -4.40
CA LEU A 52 -16.89 16.08 -4.21
C LEU A 52 -16.31 17.10 -5.20
N PRO A 53 -17.05 18.19 -5.47
CA PRO A 53 -16.43 19.36 -6.09
C PRO A 53 -15.28 19.89 -5.23
N PRO A 54 -14.22 20.44 -5.85
CA PRO A 54 -13.16 21.12 -5.11
C PRO A 54 -13.71 22.27 -4.26
N THR A 55 -13.07 22.55 -3.11
CA THR A 55 -13.32 23.79 -2.37
C THR A 55 -12.90 25.00 -3.22
N PRO A 56 -13.36 26.23 -2.89
CA PRO A 56 -12.86 27.44 -3.57
C PRO A 56 -11.32 27.54 -3.56
N GLN A 57 -10.69 27.17 -2.45
CA GLN A 57 -9.24 27.12 -2.32
C GLN A 57 -8.61 26.03 -3.19
N GLY A 58 -9.17 24.81 -3.17
CA GLY A 58 -8.71 23.72 -4.01
C GLY A 58 -8.85 24.03 -5.50
N ALA A 59 -10.00 24.61 -5.90
CA ALA A 59 -10.25 25.04 -7.29
C ALA A 59 -9.25 26.13 -7.74
N ALA A 60 -8.95 27.10 -6.89
CA ALA A 60 -7.94 28.11 -7.13
C ALA A 60 -6.52 27.49 -7.26
N GLY A 61 -6.23 26.43 -6.50
CA GLY A 61 -5.00 25.64 -6.59
C GLY A 61 -4.95 24.66 -7.77
N GLY A 62 -6.03 24.57 -8.56
CA GLY A 62 -6.09 23.74 -9.76
C GLY A 62 -6.61 22.31 -9.52
N ALA A 63 -7.23 22.03 -8.38
CA ALA A 63 -7.81 20.71 -8.11
C ALA A 63 -8.82 20.31 -9.20
N ASP A 64 -8.74 19.06 -9.65
CA ASP A 64 -9.69 18.48 -10.60
C ASP A 64 -10.95 17.98 -9.88
N TYR A 65 -10.76 17.40 -8.70
CA TYR A 65 -11.82 16.95 -7.81
C TYR A 65 -11.32 16.97 -6.36
N ARG A 66 -12.27 16.84 -5.43
CA ARG A 66 -12.00 16.64 -4.01
C ARG A 66 -12.44 15.25 -3.59
N VAL A 67 -11.72 14.65 -2.66
CA VAL A 67 -12.09 13.36 -2.05
C VAL A 67 -12.11 13.48 -0.53
N ARG A 68 -13.11 12.82 0.09
CA ARG A 68 -13.10 12.47 1.51
C ARG A 68 -12.95 10.97 1.66
N ILE A 69 -12.08 10.54 2.57
CA ILE A 69 -11.66 9.16 2.73
C ILE A 69 -12.06 8.69 4.13
N TYR A 70 -12.88 7.65 4.21
CA TYR A 70 -13.36 7.11 5.47
C TYR A 70 -12.98 5.65 5.65
N THR A 71 -12.45 5.32 6.82
CA THR A 71 -12.38 3.95 7.35
C THR A 71 -13.65 3.64 8.13
N PRO A 72 -13.92 2.39 8.54
CA PRO A 72 -14.96 2.09 9.52
C PRO A 72 -14.81 2.87 10.84
N GLY A 73 -13.59 3.24 11.23
CA GLY A 73 -13.27 3.94 12.45
C GLY A 73 -13.34 5.48 12.40
N GLY A 74 -13.16 6.08 11.23
CA GLY A 74 -13.09 7.55 11.09
C GLY A 74 -12.60 8.01 9.73
N GLU A 75 -12.56 9.35 9.54
CA GLU A 75 -12.02 9.97 8.35
C GLU A 75 -10.49 10.01 8.39
N LEU A 76 -9.86 9.75 7.25
CA LEU A 76 -8.43 9.88 7.04
C LEU A 76 -8.11 11.13 6.20
N PRO A 77 -7.06 11.88 6.54
CA PRO A 77 -6.64 13.03 5.73
C PRO A 77 -6.06 12.63 4.37
N PHE A 78 -5.48 11.43 4.29
CA PHE A 78 -4.88 10.85 3.09
C PHE A 78 -4.76 9.34 3.23
N ALA A 79 -4.91 8.63 2.10
CA ALA A 79 -4.56 7.22 1.98
C ALA A 79 -4.19 6.90 0.52
N GLY A 80 -3.20 6.02 0.31
CA GLY A 80 -2.60 5.80 -1.01
C GLY A 80 -3.52 5.06 -1.99
N HIS A 81 -4.02 3.84 -1.61
CA HIS A 81 -4.90 3.11 -2.51
C HIS A 81 -6.25 3.82 -2.76
N PRO A 82 -6.87 4.51 -1.78
CA PRO A 82 -8.04 5.33 -2.04
C PRO A 82 -7.80 6.45 -3.06
N THR A 83 -6.61 7.05 -3.06
CA THR A 83 -6.23 8.07 -4.04
C THR A 83 -6.21 7.50 -5.45
N LEU A 84 -5.57 6.35 -5.69
CA LEU A 84 -5.52 5.72 -7.02
C LEU A 84 -6.88 5.20 -7.48
N GLY A 85 -7.60 4.51 -6.59
CA GLY A 85 -8.91 3.95 -6.92
C GLY A 85 -9.96 5.03 -7.21
N THR A 86 -9.94 6.14 -6.43
CA THR A 86 -10.83 7.28 -6.68
C THR A 86 -10.51 7.98 -7.99
N ALA A 87 -9.21 8.20 -8.30
CA ALA A 87 -8.78 8.80 -9.55
C ALA A 87 -9.24 7.97 -10.75
N HIS A 88 -9.10 6.64 -10.67
CA HIS A 88 -9.59 5.72 -11.68
C HIS A 88 -11.11 5.83 -11.85
N ALA A 89 -11.88 5.68 -10.77
CA ALA A 89 -13.34 5.74 -10.80
C ALA A 89 -13.87 7.09 -11.32
N TRP A 90 -13.24 8.19 -10.90
CA TRP A 90 -13.57 9.53 -11.38
C TRP A 90 -13.32 9.67 -12.89
N ARG A 91 -12.21 9.13 -13.40
CA ARG A 91 -11.90 9.11 -14.83
C ARG A 91 -12.92 8.27 -15.63
N GLN A 92 -13.25 7.09 -15.13
CA GLN A 92 -14.25 6.21 -15.75
C GLN A 92 -15.65 6.84 -15.78
N ALA A 93 -15.98 7.66 -14.79
CA ALA A 93 -17.23 8.42 -14.75
C ALA A 93 -17.24 9.65 -15.67
N GLY A 94 -16.21 9.84 -16.51
CA GLY A 94 -16.11 10.95 -17.45
C GLY A 94 -15.39 12.17 -16.92
N GLY A 95 -14.72 12.09 -15.77
CA GLY A 95 -13.88 13.15 -15.25
C GLY A 95 -12.72 13.47 -16.20
N LEU A 96 -12.50 14.75 -16.47
CA LEU A 96 -11.44 15.23 -17.36
C LEU A 96 -10.42 16.05 -16.57
N PRO A 97 -9.18 15.60 -16.44
CA PRO A 97 -8.13 16.39 -15.83
C PRO A 97 -7.89 17.70 -16.62
N ARG A 98 -7.65 18.78 -15.90
CA ARG A 98 -7.32 20.09 -16.48
C ARG A 98 -6.04 20.07 -17.30
N GLN A 99 -5.11 19.20 -16.90
CA GLN A 99 -3.84 19.01 -17.58
C GLN A 99 -3.69 17.55 -18.05
N PRO A 100 -3.42 17.30 -19.35
CA PRO A 100 -3.21 15.96 -19.85
C PRO A 100 -2.11 15.22 -19.09
N GLY A 101 -2.39 13.97 -18.66
CA GLY A 101 -1.43 13.14 -17.94
C GLY A 101 -1.17 13.53 -16.48
N VAL A 102 -1.86 14.54 -15.94
CA VAL A 102 -1.73 14.98 -14.54
C VAL A 102 -3.13 15.17 -13.95
N MET A 103 -3.36 14.70 -12.75
CA MET A 103 -4.54 15.00 -11.93
C MET A 103 -4.12 15.65 -10.62
N LEU A 104 -4.91 16.61 -10.14
CA LEU A 104 -4.76 17.21 -8.83
C LEU A 104 -5.98 16.85 -7.98
N GLN A 105 -5.78 15.99 -7.00
CA GLN A 105 -6.79 15.62 -6.01
C GLN A 105 -6.67 16.53 -4.79
N GLU A 106 -7.77 17.15 -4.38
CA GLU A 106 -7.85 17.81 -3.07
C GLU A 106 -8.30 16.80 -2.02
N CYS A 107 -7.60 16.73 -0.87
CA CYS A 107 -7.97 15.92 0.29
C CYS A 107 -7.53 16.58 1.60
N GLY A 108 -7.60 15.88 2.73
CA GLY A 108 -7.28 16.45 4.04
C GLY A 108 -5.83 16.94 4.21
N VAL A 109 -4.88 16.43 3.43
CA VAL A 109 -3.48 16.91 3.41
C VAL A 109 -3.25 18.04 2.41
N GLY A 110 -4.28 18.51 1.70
CA GLY A 110 -4.17 19.50 0.64
C GLY A 110 -4.22 18.88 -0.76
N LEU A 111 -3.44 19.44 -1.69
CA LEU A 111 -3.40 18.97 -3.07
C LEU A 111 -2.40 17.82 -3.22
N VAL A 112 -2.87 16.70 -3.71
CA VAL A 112 -2.05 15.53 -4.09
C VAL A 112 -1.99 15.45 -5.60
N ARG A 113 -0.78 15.46 -6.14
CA ARG A 113 -0.56 15.30 -7.57
C ARG A 113 -0.50 13.82 -7.94
N LEU A 114 -1.25 13.46 -8.97
CA LEU A 114 -1.14 12.18 -9.65
C LEU A 114 -0.61 12.41 -11.06
N GLN A 115 0.20 11.49 -11.55
CA GLN A 115 0.66 11.49 -12.93
C GLN A 115 0.47 10.12 -13.59
N LYS A 116 0.22 10.16 -14.89
CA LYS A 116 0.20 8.95 -15.70
C LYS A 116 1.62 8.42 -15.81
N ILE A 117 1.80 7.12 -15.55
CA ILE A 117 3.07 6.43 -15.72
C ILE A 117 2.95 5.39 -16.83
N ASN A 118 4.05 5.17 -17.55
CA ASN A 118 4.07 4.18 -18.62
C ASN A 118 3.93 2.78 -18.05
N SER A 119 3.01 1.99 -18.61
CA SER A 119 3.01 0.55 -18.40
C SER A 119 4.09 -0.07 -19.29
N PRO A 120 4.95 -0.97 -18.81
CA PRO A 120 5.90 -1.68 -19.67
C PRO A 120 5.21 -2.65 -20.65
N SER A 121 3.92 -2.88 -20.52
CA SER A 121 3.13 -3.71 -21.43
C SER A 121 2.98 -3.02 -22.79
N LYS A 122 3.37 -3.73 -23.87
CA LYS A 122 3.17 -3.30 -25.26
C LYS A 122 1.70 -3.38 -25.74
N ASP A 123 0.79 -3.73 -24.84
CA ASP A 123 -0.63 -3.86 -25.15
C ASP A 123 -1.33 -2.51 -24.91
N ASP A 124 -1.56 -1.76 -25.98
CA ASP A 124 -2.25 -0.46 -25.98
C ASP A 124 -3.71 -0.53 -25.46
N THR A 125 -4.22 -1.74 -25.19
CA THR A 125 -5.57 -1.96 -24.62
C THR A 125 -5.59 -1.89 -23.11
N LYS A 126 -4.41 -1.81 -22.44
CA LYS A 126 -4.33 -1.73 -20.97
C LYS A 126 -4.64 -0.32 -20.49
N GLN A 127 -5.44 -0.25 -19.45
CA GLN A 127 -5.85 0.98 -18.76
C GLN A 127 -4.64 1.83 -18.35
N ASP A 128 -4.84 3.15 -18.31
CA ASP A 128 -3.84 4.11 -17.85
C ASP A 128 -3.41 3.79 -16.41
N ARG A 129 -2.12 3.55 -16.19
CA ARG A 129 -1.55 3.42 -14.85
C ARG A 129 -1.25 4.81 -14.30
N TRP A 130 -1.67 5.05 -13.07
CA TRP A 130 -1.44 6.31 -12.37
C TRP A 130 -0.55 6.10 -11.15
N ALA A 131 0.22 7.13 -10.81
CA ALA A 131 1.00 7.20 -9.60
C ALA A 131 0.72 8.52 -8.87
N PHE A 132 0.63 8.48 -7.56
CA PHE A 132 0.54 9.68 -6.73
C PHE A 132 1.92 10.08 -6.19
N ALA A 133 2.14 11.38 -6.02
CA ALA A 133 3.30 11.92 -5.35
C ALA A 133 3.24 11.55 -3.86
N ALA A 134 4.25 10.85 -3.37
CA ALA A 134 4.34 10.51 -1.96
C ALA A 134 4.39 11.78 -1.11
N PRO A 135 3.54 11.92 -0.07
CA PRO A 135 3.62 13.02 0.88
C PRO A 135 4.98 13.06 1.59
N ALA A 136 5.34 14.22 2.13
CA ALA A 136 6.60 14.39 2.84
C ALA A 136 6.72 13.41 4.02
N LEU A 137 7.86 12.74 4.09
CA LEU A 137 8.15 11.76 5.13
C LEU A 137 8.82 12.42 6.34
N GLN A 138 8.27 12.15 7.51
CA GLN A 138 8.96 12.33 8.79
C GLN A 138 9.43 10.95 9.27
N ARG A 139 10.70 10.82 9.65
CA ARG A 139 11.25 9.57 10.15
C ARG A 139 12.13 9.77 11.38
N ARG A 140 12.16 8.77 12.24
CA ARG A 140 13.08 8.69 13.38
C ARG A 140 13.56 7.28 13.63
N THR A 141 14.78 7.16 14.10
CA THR A 141 15.32 5.89 14.58
C THR A 141 14.64 5.50 15.90
N LEU A 142 14.43 4.20 16.11
CA LEU A 142 13.92 3.65 17.35
C LEU A 142 15.09 3.18 18.22
N THR A 143 14.92 3.28 19.52
CA THR A 143 15.80 2.61 20.48
C THR A 143 15.43 1.12 20.55
N ASP A 144 16.38 0.27 20.98
CA ASP A 144 16.14 -1.16 21.20
C ASP A 144 14.96 -1.41 22.15
N LYS A 145 14.82 -0.56 23.18
CA LYS A 145 13.71 -0.64 24.13
C LYS A 145 12.36 -0.38 23.50
N GLU A 146 12.27 0.55 22.54
CA GLU A 146 11.03 0.83 21.78
C GLU A 146 10.72 -0.29 20.79
N LEU A 147 11.74 -0.88 20.17
CA LEU A 147 11.59 -1.92 19.15
C LEU A 147 11.25 -3.29 19.74
N ALA A 148 11.84 -3.66 20.89
CA ALA A 148 11.70 -5.01 21.47
C ALA A 148 10.27 -5.52 21.66
N PRO A 149 9.25 -4.72 22.10
CA PRO A 149 7.88 -5.20 22.22
C PRO A 149 7.26 -5.58 20.88
N PHE A 150 7.62 -4.86 19.80
CA PHE A 150 7.12 -5.17 18.46
C PHE A 150 7.77 -6.44 17.90
N LEU A 151 9.06 -6.63 18.10
CA LEU A 151 9.74 -7.87 17.71
C LEU A 151 9.11 -9.07 18.40
N THR A 152 8.81 -8.96 19.70
CA THR A 152 8.13 -10.02 20.46
C THR A 152 6.74 -10.29 19.85
N ALA A 153 5.96 -9.27 19.56
CA ALA A 153 4.63 -9.40 18.98
C ALA A 153 4.64 -9.99 17.56
N LEU A 154 5.71 -9.77 16.80
CA LEU A 154 5.92 -10.31 15.46
C LEU A 154 6.55 -11.72 15.49
N GLY A 155 7.06 -12.18 16.64
CA GLY A 155 7.84 -13.41 16.75
C GLY A 155 9.21 -13.31 16.07
N LEU A 156 9.77 -12.11 15.92
CA LEU A 156 11.09 -11.86 15.33
C LEU A 156 12.19 -11.74 16.39
N GLN A 157 13.39 -12.19 16.03
CA GLN A 157 14.60 -11.93 16.79
C GLN A 157 15.32 -10.70 16.23
N ALA A 158 16.10 -10.01 17.06
CA ALA A 158 16.81 -8.79 16.65
C ALA A 158 17.80 -9.03 15.50
N ASP A 159 18.43 -10.20 15.44
CA ASP A 159 19.37 -10.60 14.39
C ASP A 159 18.69 -10.96 13.04
N GLU A 160 17.37 -11.07 13.01
CA GLU A 160 16.57 -11.24 11.79
C GLU A 160 16.24 -9.90 11.10
N VAL A 161 16.46 -8.77 11.80
CA VAL A 161 16.15 -7.42 11.32
C VAL A 161 17.41 -6.75 10.76
N VAL A 162 17.32 -6.28 9.51
CA VAL A 162 18.39 -5.47 8.89
C VAL A 162 18.41 -4.08 9.49
N THR A 163 17.26 -3.43 9.55
CA THR A 163 17.07 -2.07 10.08
C THR A 163 15.60 -1.81 10.37
N ALA A 164 15.32 -0.82 11.23
CA ALA A 164 13.99 -0.39 11.60
C ALA A 164 13.89 1.13 11.74
N GLN A 165 12.74 1.71 11.36
CA GLN A 165 12.47 3.14 11.47
C GLN A 165 11.01 3.37 11.85
N HIS A 166 10.75 4.45 12.58
CA HIS A 166 9.41 5.02 12.68
C HIS A 166 9.21 5.97 11.49
N LEU A 167 8.16 5.73 10.71
CA LEU A 167 7.83 6.47 9.49
C LEU A 167 6.46 7.15 9.66
N ASN A 168 6.32 8.41 9.22
CA ASN A 168 5.07 9.14 9.21
C ASN A 168 4.98 10.01 7.94
N ASN A 169 3.96 9.76 7.13
CA ASN A 169 3.61 10.57 5.95
C ASN A 169 2.11 10.94 5.92
N GLY A 170 1.51 11.01 7.12
CA GLY A 170 0.10 11.08 7.43
C GLY A 170 -0.21 9.94 8.39
N PRO A 171 -0.43 8.71 7.98
CA PRO A 171 -0.37 7.52 8.84
C PRO A 171 1.03 7.30 9.41
N SER A 172 1.09 6.74 10.64
CA SER A 172 2.34 6.38 11.33
C SER A 172 2.57 4.87 11.31
N PHE A 173 3.80 4.47 11.00
CA PHE A 173 4.20 3.07 10.93
C PHE A 173 5.51 2.81 11.67
N LEU A 174 5.61 1.67 12.32
CA LEU A 174 6.89 1.01 12.51
C LEU A 174 7.24 0.26 11.23
N ALA A 175 8.35 0.57 10.60
CA ALA A 175 8.84 -0.13 9.41
C ALA A 175 10.08 -0.95 9.76
N LEU A 176 10.08 -2.22 9.34
CA LEU A 176 11.21 -3.13 9.47
C LEU A 176 11.61 -3.65 8.08
N LEU A 177 12.92 -3.70 7.84
CA LEU A 177 13.50 -4.46 6.75
C LEU A 177 14.12 -5.72 7.36
N VAL A 178 13.69 -6.90 6.91
CA VAL A 178 14.23 -8.20 7.36
C VAL A 178 15.05 -8.85 6.25
N TYR A 179 15.87 -9.85 6.61
CA TYR A 179 16.81 -10.48 5.68
C TYR A 179 16.14 -11.44 4.70
N ASP A 180 15.02 -12.05 5.08
CA ASP A 180 14.52 -13.24 4.41
C ASP A 180 13.01 -13.14 4.10
N VAL A 181 12.65 -13.39 2.83
CA VAL A 181 11.25 -13.35 2.36
C VAL A 181 10.44 -14.50 2.94
N ASP A 182 10.98 -15.71 3.02
CA ASP A 182 10.27 -16.86 3.55
C ASP A 182 9.96 -16.65 5.03
N ARG A 183 10.93 -16.02 5.75
CA ARG A 183 10.72 -15.62 7.14
C ARG A 183 9.63 -14.56 7.28
N LEU A 184 9.63 -13.55 6.41
CA LEU A 184 8.57 -12.53 6.36
C LEU A 184 7.20 -13.17 6.13
N LEU A 185 7.10 -14.06 5.14
CA LEU A 185 5.83 -14.72 4.81
C LEU A 185 5.35 -15.65 5.93
N SER A 186 6.27 -16.26 6.70
CA SER A 186 5.93 -17.15 7.83
C SER A 186 5.55 -16.44 9.13
N LEU A 187 5.54 -15.10 9.17
CA LEU A 187 5.16 -14.36 10.38
C LEU A 187 3.69 -14.62 10.75
N GLU A 188 3.47 -14.95 12.02
CA GLU A 188 2.15 -15.08 12.65
C GLU A 188 2.10 -14.11 13.85
N PRO A 189 1.78 -12.83 13.64
CA PRO A 189 1.82 -11.83 14.70
C PRO A 189 0.77 -12.03 15.79
N ASP A 190 1.13 -11.70 17.03
CA ASP A 190 0.12 -11.46 18.08
C ASP A 190 -0.60 -10.12 17.81
N HIS A 191 -1.70 -10.17 17.07
CA HIS A 191 -2.53 -9.01 16.72
C HIS A 191 -3.07 -8.28 17.95
N ASN A 192 -3.32 -8.97 19.06
CA ASN A 192 -3.75 -8.34 20.30
C ASN A 192 -2.60 -7.53 20.94
N ALA A 193 -1.37 -8.06 20.90
CA ALA A 193 -0.20 -7.33 21.35
C ALA A 193 0.06 -6.10 20.46
N LEU A 194 0.04 -6.25 19.13
CA LEU A 194 0.19 -5.12 18.20
C LEU A 194 -0.89 -4.05 18.41
N LYS A 195 -2.15 -4.44 18.65
CA LYS A 195 -3.22 -3.50 18.97
C LYS A 195 -2.93 -2.69 20.23
N ARG A 196 -2.44 -3.35 21.31
CA ARG A 196 -2.05 -2.65 22.56
C ARG A 196 -0.88 -1.70 22.38
N LEU A 197 0.05 -2.01 21.47
CA LEU A 197 1.19 -1.15 21.14
C LEU A 197 0.77 0.11 20.35
N GLY A 198 -0.40 0.08 19.71
CA GLY A 198 -1.07 1.26 19.15
C GLY A 198 -0.40 1.85 17.91
N LEU A 199 0.50 1.09 17.23
CA LEU A 199 1.17 1.54 16.02
C LEU A 199 1.02 0.46 14.93
N MET A 200 0.74 0.89 13.70
CA MET A 200 0.75 0.01 12.54
C MET A 200 2.18 -0.44 12.24
N VAL A 201 2.33 -1.70 11.80
CA VAL A 201 3.65 -2.29 11.57
C VAL A 201 3.75 -2.81 10.16
N GLY A 202 4.71 -2.29 9.40
CA GLY A 202 5.06 -2.83 8.10
C GLY A 202 6.40 -3.55 8.12
N VAL A 203 6.45 -4.72 7.54
CA VAL A 203 7.67 -5.53 7.42
C VAL A 203 7.94 -5.78 5.94
N ALA A 204 9.18 -5.59 5.51
CA ALA A 204 9.60 -5.78 4.14
C ALA A 204 10.84 -6.68 4.06
N ALA A 205 10.97 -7.43 2.97
CA ALA A 205 12.16 -8.21 2.66
C ALA A 205 12.49 -8.10 1.16
N ARG A 206 13.78 -7.97 0.82
CA ARG A 206 14.22 -7.94 -0.58
C ARG A 206 14.17 -9.35 -1.18
N ARG A 207 13.65 -9.44 -2.40
CA ARG A 207 13.73 -10.66 -3.20
C ARG A 207 15.13 -10.77 -3.83
N HIS A 208 15.73 -11.94 -3.77
CA HIS A 208 17.18 -12.16 -4.03
C HIS A 208 17.63 -12.08 -5.50
N ASP A 209 16.73 -11.84 -6.44
CA ASP A 209 17.06 -11.80 -7.87
C ASP A 209 17.61 -10.44 -8.34
N HIS A 210 17.89 -9.51 -7.43
CA HIS A 210 18.40 -8.19 -7.77
C HIS A 210 19.93 -8.20 -7.91
N PRO A 211 20.53 -7.68 -9.02
CA PRO A 211 21.98 -7.66 -9.26
C PRO A 211 22.83 -6.93 -8.23
N ALA A 212 22.20 -6.16 -7.32
CA ALA A 212 22.90 -5.39 -6.26
C ALA A 212 23.44 -6.25 -5.10
N ASP A 213 23.16 -7.55 -5.06
CA ASP A 213 23.47 -8.41 -3.89
C ASP A 213 24.83 -9.11 -3.97
N THR A 214 25.84 -8.48 -4.65
CA THR A 214 27.23 -9.04 -4.75
C THR A 214 28.05 -8.90 -3.45
N THR A 215 27.49 -8.33 -2.38
CA THR A 215 28.21 -8.03 -1.12
C THR A 215 27.74 -8.79 0.11
N THR A 216 27.07 -9.96 -0.06
CA THR A 216 26.66 -10.75 1.11
C THR A 216 27.91 -11.41 1.76
N PRO A 217 28.27 -11.10 3.02
CA PRO A 217 29.40 -11.74 3.69
C PRO A 217 29.23 -13.25 3.75
N LEU A 218 30.32 -14.00 3.55
CA LEU A 218 30.36 -15.49 3.58
C LEU A 218 29.72 -16.09 4.86
N ILE A 219 29.75 -15.37 5.97
CA ILE A 219 29.13 -15.78 7.24
C ILE A 219 27.61 -15.92 7.15
N ARG A 220 26.94 -15.10 6.30
CA ARG A 220 25.48 -15.20 6.10
C ARG A 220 25.08 -16.42 5.27
N ARG A 221 25.95 -16.86 4.36
CA ARG A 221 25.75 -18.09 3.56
C ARG A 221 25.75 -19.33 4.44
N ALA A 222 26.71 -19.44 5.36
CA ALA A 222 26.80 -20.55 6.30
C ALA A 222 25.57 -20.64 7.22
N ASN A 223 25.05 -19.48 7.70
CA ASN A 223 23.82 -19.45 8.52
C ASN A 223 22.57 -19.82 7.71
N ARG A 224 22.53 -19.50 6.42
CA ARG A 224 21.42 -19.88 5.53
C ARG A 224 21.39 -21.39 5.31
N GLU A 225 22.54 -22.01 5.07
CA GLU A 225 22.69 -23.46 4.91
C GLU A 225 22.34 -24.22 6.20
N ALA A 226 22.78 -23.71 7.37
CA ALA A 226 22.45 -24.29 8.66
C ALA A 226 20.93 -24.18 8.98
N ARG A 227 20.27 -23.06 8.60
CA ARG A 227 18.83 -22.89 8.73
C ARG A 227 18.05 -23.76 7.73
N ALA A 228 18.52 -23.89 6.49
CA ALA A 228 17.96 -24.81 5.51
C ALA A 228 17.99 -26.26 6.00
N PHE A 229 19.04 -26.66 6.70
CA PHE A 229 19.15 -27.98 7.35
C PHE A 229 18.19 -28.16 8.52
N ALA A 230 17.97 -27.13 9.34
CA ALA A 230 17.02 -27.16 10.44
C ALA A 230 15.57 -27.19 9.94
N MET A 231 15.26 -26.47 8.86
CA MET A 231 13.95 -26.50 8.18
C MET A 231 13.69 -27.79 7.40
N ALA A 232 14.73 -28.52 6.99
CA ALA A 232 14.57 -29.82 6.32
C ALA A 232 14.02 -30.91 7.26
N GLN A 233 13.99 -30.68 8.57
CA GLN A 233 13.38 -31.56 9.57
C GLN A 233 11.97 -31.11 10.01
N ALA A 234 11.53 -29.91 9.63
CA ALA A 234 10.13 -29.52 9.76
C ALA A 234 9.30 -30.17 8.63
N PRO A 235 8.01 -30.52 8.84
CA PRO A 235 7.17 -31.07 7.77
C PRO A 235 7.19 -30.05 6.61
N LYS A 236 7.74 -30.47 5.47
CA LYS A 236 7.81 -29.68 4.25
C LYS A 236 6.39 -29.31 3.84
N LEU A 237 5.99 -28.08 4.05
CA LEU A 237 5.12 -27.42 3.09
C LEU A 237 5.95 -27.37 1.80
N SER A 238 5.62 -28.23 0.83
CA SER A 238 6.35 -28.33 -0.44
C SER A 238 6.42 -26.95 -1.10
N ASN A 239 7.58 -26.56 -1.66
CA ASN A 239 7.72 -25.35 -2.49
C ASN A 239 6.70 -25.30 -3.65
N GLU A 240 6.10 -26.43 -4.01
CA GLU A 240 4.98 -26.52 -4.96
C GLU A 240 3.65 -25.98 -4.39
N ALA A 241 3.49 -25.89 -3.08
CA ALA A 241 2.31 -25.27 -2.45
C ALA A 241 2.43 -23.75 -2.30
N MET A 242 3.62 -23.18 -2.52
CA MET A 242 3.90 -21.74 -2.57
C MET A 242 4.06 -21.20 -4.00
N THR A 243 3.83 -22.01 -5.02
CA THR A 243 3.51 -21.45 -6.34
C THR A 243 2.21 -20.71 -6.18
N ASP A 244 2.33 -19.40 -6.28
CA ASP A 244 1.30 -18.41 -6.30
C ASP A 244 -0.06 -19.03 -6.74
N GLN A 245 -0.99 -19.19 -5.77
CA GLN A 245 -2.35 -19.70 -6.07
C GLN A 245 -3.08 -18.81 -7.07
N THR A 246 -2.53 -17.65 -7.41
CA THR A 246 -3.06 -16.68 -8.38
C THR A 246 -2.52 -16.93 -9.80
N GLY A 247 -1.46 -17.74 -9.98
CA GLY A 247 -0.81 -17.97 -11.27
C GLY A 247 -0.11 -16.75 -11.87
N LEU A 248 0.01 -15.65 -11.10
CA LEU A 248 0.61 -14.40 -11.54
C LEU A 248 2.10 -14.38 -11.19
N THR A 249 2.96 -14.55 -12.18
CA THR A 249 4.43 -14.62 -12.06
C THR A 249 5.11 -13.28 -12.33
N GLU A 250 4.44 -12.14 -12.12
CA GLU A 250 5.10 -10.85 -12.33
C GLU A 250 6.27 -10.67 -11.36
N PRO A 251 7.47 -10.31 -11.86
CA PRO A 251 8.64 -10.12 -11.02
C PRO A 251 8.43 -8.96 -10.05
N SER A 252 8.90 -9.12 -8.82
CA SER A 252 8.92 -8.05 -7.81
C SER A 252 10.25 -8.06 -7.07
N ASP A 253 10.70 -6.88 -6.66
CA ASP A 253 12.00 -6.66 -6.03
C ASP A 253 11.92 -6.72 -4.49
N LEU A 254 10.72 -6.45 -3.96
CA LEU A 254 10.44 -6.37 -2.53
C LEU A 254 9.15 -7.13 -2.21
N GLU A 255 9.16 -7.89 -1.12
CA GLU A 255 7.94 -8.42 -0.50
C GLU A 255 7.60 -7.58 0.72
N VAL A 256 6.30 -7.30 0.92
CA VAL A 256 5.80 -6.43 1.99
C VAL A 256 4.61 -7.08 2.68
N ARG A 257 4.53 -6.95 4.01
CA ARG A 257 3.33 -7.22 4.82
C ARG A 257 3.06 -6.05 5.74
N VAL A 258 1.81 -5.66 5.91
CA VAL A 258 1.44 -4.52 6.77
C VAL A 258 0.34 -4.93 7.74
N PHE A 259 0.68 -4.91 9.02
CA PHE A 259 -0.20 -5.26 10.12
C PHE A 259 -0.81 -3.99 10.70
N THR A 260 -2.11 -3.85 10.55
CA THR A 260 -2.89 -2.66 10.91
C THR A 260 -3.80 -2.91 12.12
N SER A 261 -3.40 -3.83 13.01
CA SER A 261 -4.16 -4.23 14.21
C SER A 261 -4.52 -3.04 15.11
N ALA A 262 -3.70 -1.98 15.10
CA ALA A 262 -3.98 -0.72 15.82
C ALA A 262 -5.29 -0.04 15.39
N VAL A 263 -5.79 -0.34 14.17
CA VAL A 263 -7.05 0.18 13.61
C VAL A 263 -8.07 -0.92 13.35
N ASP A 264 -7.97 -2.04 14.09
CA ASP A 264 -8.91 -3.17 14.06
C ASP A 264 -8.92 -4.00 12.76
N ILE A 265 -7.93 -3.85 11.91
CA ILE A 265 -7.71 -4.66 10.72
C ILE A 265 -6.42 -5.47 10.96
N PRO A 266 -6.45 -6.81 10.99
CA PRO A 266 -5.25 -7.61 11.28
C PRO A 266 -4.10 -7.36 10.30
N GLU A 267 -4.37 -7.45 8.99
CA GLU A 267 -3.40 -7.23 7.93
C GLU A 267 -4.09 -6.55 6.74
N ASP A 268 -3.46 -5.50 6.20
CA ASP A 268 -3.98 -4.76 5.04
C ASP A 268 -3.46 -5.39 3.74
N PRO A 269 -4.34 -5.65 2.75
CA PRO A 269 -3.95 -6.31 1.51
C PRO A 269 -2.85 -5.59 0.73
N VAL A 270 -2.95 -4.27 0.53
CA VAL A 270 -1.93 -3.45 -0.12
C VAL A 270 -1.98 -2.02 0.39
N THR A 271 -0.93 -1.58 1.06
CA THR A 271 -0.86 -0.31 1.77
C THR A 271 -0.03 0.71 1.01
N GLY A 272 -0.68 1.52 0.17
CA GLY A 272 0.02 2.53 -0.65
C GLY A 272 0.78 3.57 0.17
N SER A 273 0.23 4.03 1.31
CA SER A 273 0.89 5.01 2.19
C SER A 273 2.13 4.43 2.88
N PHE A 274 2.08 3.16 3.29
CA PHE A 274 3.25 2.48 3.83
C PHE A 274 4.33 2.32 2.75
N ASN A 275 3.98 1.82 1.57
CA ASN A 275 4.92 1.66 0.46
C ASN A 275 5.56 3.00 0.06
N ALA A 276 4.82 4.12 0.13
CA ALA A 276 5.35 5.46 -0.11
C ALA A 276 6.40 5.86 0.94
N SER A 277 6.11 5.65 2.23
CA SER A 277 7.04 5.94 3.33
C SER A 277 8.28 5.03 3.27
N LEU A 278 8.04 3.74 3.03
CA LEU A 278 9.09 2.72 2.90
C LEU A 278 10.05 3.07 1.76
N ALA A 279 9.53 3.47 0.62
CA ALA A 279 10.31 3.85 -0.55
C ALA A 279 11.22 5.04 -0.26
N GLN A 280 10.66 6.11 0.30
CA GLN A 280 11.45 7.30 0.66
C GLN A 280 12.58 6.96 1.63
N TRP A 281 12.32 6.08 2.60
CA TRP A 281 13.33 5.64 3.54
C TRP A 281 14.40 4.75 2.88
N LEU A 282 13.98 3.67 2.19
CA LEU A 282 14.93 2.69 1.64
C LEU A 282 15.79 3.28 0.52
N MET A 283 15.23 4.15 -0.32
CA MET A 283 16.00 4.87 -1.36
C MET A 283 17.01 5.85 -0.75
N ALA A 284 16.61 6.61 0.28
CA ALA A 284 17.50 7.55 0.96
C ALA A 284 18.69 6.85 1.66
N GLU A 285 18.52 5.60 2.09
CA GLU A 285 19.56 4.78 2.71
C GLU A 285 20.31 3.89 1.67
N ASN A 286 20.01 4.03 0.37
CA ASN A 286 20.55 3.18 -0.71
C ASN A 286 20.30 1.67 -0.48
N LEU A 287 19.22 1.33 0.20
CA LEU A 287 18.79 -0.05 0.44
C LEU A 287 17.93 -0.62 -0.70
N MET A 288 17.31 0.26 -1.50
CA MET A 288 16.59 -0.09 -2.73
C MET A 288 16.96 0.88 -3.86
N PRO A 289 16.87 0.44 -5.13
CA PRO A 289 17.08 1.32 -6.28
C PRO A 289 15.98 2.38 -6.37
N LEU A 290 16.22 3.43 -7.19
CA LEU A 290 15.26 4.53 -7.42
C LEU A 290 14.01 4.10 -8.21
N GLN A 291 13.96 2.87 -8.68
CA GLN A 291 12.79 2.26 -9.32
C GLN A 291 12.73 0.79 -8.95
N TYR A 292 11.58 0.33 -8.45
CA TYR A 292 11.35 -1.06 -8.09
C TYR A 292 9.86 -1.39 -8.02
N ILE A 293 9.53 -2.67 -7.95
CA ILE A 293 8.18 -3.18 -7.75
C ILE A 293 8.11 -3.88 -6.38
N ALA A 294 7.18 -3.44 -5.54
CA ALA A 294 6.86 -4.13 -4.29
C ALA A 294 5.63 -5.00 -4.47
N ARG A 295 5.67 -6.21 -3.94
CA ARG A 295 4.52 -7.11 -3.83
C ARG A 295 3.99 -7.08 -2.41
N GLN A 296 2.66 -7.07 -2.26
CA GLN A 296 1.99 -7.14 -0.95
C GLN A 296 0.69 -7.95 -1.06
N GLY A 297 0.32 -8.60 0.05
CA GLY A 297 -0.93 -9.34 0.17
C GLY A 297 -0.82 -10.84 -0.11
N THR A 298 0.37 -11.37 -0.35
CA THR A 298 0.63 -12.79 -0.65
C THR A 298 -0.03 -13.72 0.38
N MET A 299 0.09 -13.45 1.68
CA MET A 299 -0.50 -14.27 2.75
C MET A 299 -2.02 -14.14 2.87
N LEU A 300 -2.61 -13.13 2.21
CA LEU A 300 -4.07 -12.94 2.13
C LEU A 300 -4.66 -13.49 0.82
N GLY A 301 -3.89 -14.24 0.03
CA GLY A 301 -4.30 -14.69 -1.30
C GLY A 301 -4.49 -13.55 -2.29
N ARG A 302 -3.79 -12.45 -2.09
CA ARG A 302 -3.77 -11.28 -2.99
C ARG A 302 -2.46 -11.23 -3.78
N ALA A 303 -2.44 -10.47 -4.86
CA ALA A 303 -1.28 -10.28 -5.72
C ALA A 303 -1.11 -8.79 -6.03
N GLY A 304 -1.01 -7.99 -4.98
CA GLY A 304 -0.85 -6.55 -5.13
C GLY A 304 0.53 -6.18 -5.61
N LEU A 305 0.61 -5.32 -6.64
CA LEU A 305 1.85 -4.81 -7.21
C LEU A 305 1.89 -3.28 -7.11
N VAL A 306 2.88 -2.80 -6.39
CA VAL A 306 3.12 -1.38 -6.17
C VAL A 306 4.35 -0.96 -6.95
N TYR A 307 4.17 -0.11 -7.94
CA TYR A 307 5.23 0.43 -8.79
C TYR A 307 5.77 1.72 -8.17
N VAL A 308 7.02 1.68 -7.79
CA VAL A 308 7.67 2.78 -7.07
C VAL A 308 8.78 3.36 -7.93
N SER A 309 8.85 4.69 -7.99
CA SER A 309 9.96 5.39 -8.67
C SER A 309 10.27 6.71 -7.98
N GLN A 310 11.51 7.18 -8.11
CA GLN A 310 11.92 8.52 -7.74
C GLN A 310 12.34 9.27 -8.98
N ASP A 311 11.84 10.49 -9.15
CA ASP A 311 12.22 11.36 -10.27
C ASP A 311 13.52 12.14 -9.98
N GLU A 312 14.01 12.87 -10.98
CA GLU A 312 15.23 13.69 -10.89
C GLU A 312 15.13 14.80 -9.85
N ALA A 313 13.91 15.23 -9.49
CA ALA A 313 13.68 16.22 -8.44
C ALA A 313 13.67 15.60 -7.02
N GLY A 314 13.81 14.27 -6.91
CA GLY A 314 13.78 13.54 -5.67
C GLY A 314 12.37 13.21 -5.17
N GLN A 315 11.32 13.49 -5.95
CA GLN A 315 9.95 13.12 -5.63
C GLN A 315 9.76 11.62 -5.82
N VAL A 316 9.28 10.94 -4.77
CA VAL A 316 8.88 9.54 -4.86
C VAL A 316 7.45 9.46 -5.37
N TRP A 317 7.23 8.57 -6.33
CA TRP A 317 5.95 8.25 -6.96
C TRP A 317 5.55 6.83 -6.65
N VAL A 318 4.28 6.64 -6.28
CA VAL A 318 3.72 5.33 -5.96
C VAL A 318 2.51 5.07 -6.84
N GLY A 319 2.61 4.07 -7.68
CA GLY A 319 1.62 3.73 -8.70
C GLY A 319 1.15 2.30 -8.64
N GLY A 320 0.06 2.03 -9.34
CA GLY A 320 -0.50 0.69 -9.48
C GLY A 320 -1.62 0.67 -10.51
N ASP A 321 -1.95 -0.54 -10.93
CA ASP A 321 -3.10 -0.77 -11.76
C ASP A 321 -4.38 -0.73 -10.90
N VAL A 322 -5.50 -0.44 -11.53
CA VAL A 322 -6.82 -0.44 -10.89
C VAL A 322 -7.79 -1.14 -11.82
N VAL A 323 -8.60 -2.04 -11.29
CA VAL A 323 -9.61 -2.78 -12.08
C VAL A 323 -11.00 -2.56 -11.51
N ASP A 324 -11.99 -2.39 -12.40
CA ASP A 324 -13.39 -2.27 -12.03
C ASP A 324 -13.95 -3.63 -11.61
N CYS A 325 -14.60 -3.69 -10.43
CA CYS A 325 -15.23 -4.91 -9.93
C CYS A 325 -16.74 -4.79 -9.89
N ILE A 326 -17.26 -3.64 -9.43
CA ILE A 326 -18.71 -3.39 -9.34
C ILE A 326 -18.98 -1.97 -9.84
N GLN A 327 -19.97 -1.83 -10.73
CA GLN A 327 -20.49 -0.55 -11.17
C GLN A 327 -22.00 -0.52 -10.95
N GLY A 328 -22.51 0.57 -10.34
CA GLY A 328 -23.93 0.66 -10.02
C GLY A 328 -24.32 1.95 -9.34
N GLN A 329 -25.28 1.85 -8.45
CA GLN A 329 -25.84 3.00 -7.73
C GLN A 329 -26.08 2.65 -6.27
N VAL A 330 -25.94 3.65 -5.40
CA VAL A 330 -26.27 3.56 -3.98
C VAL A 330 -27.27 4.64 -3.59
N ARG A 331 -28.13 4.35 -2.63
CA ARG A 331 -29.07 5.33 -2.05
C ARG A 331 -28.51 5.85 -0.73
N LEU A 332 -28.10 7.10 -0.72
CA LEU A 332 -27.59 7.80 0.45
C LEU A 332 -28.32 9.13 0.68
#